data_a3712085cecc7e32b85d499c6bf537d7
#
_entry.id   a3712085cecc7e32b85d499c6bf537d7
#
_cell.length_a   1.000
_cell.length_b   1.000
_cell.length_c   1.000
_cell.angle_alpha   90.00
_cell.angle_beta   90.00
_cell.angle_gamma   90.00
#
_symmetry.space_group_name_H-M   'P 1'
#
loop_
_entity.id
_entity.type
_entity.pdbx_description
1 polymer ?
#
loop_
_entity_poly.entity_id
_entity_poly.type
_entity_poly.pdbx_seq_one_letter_code
_entity_poly.pdbx_strand_id
1 'polypeptide(L)'
;MRVSEWERVLYRAIVAAGLKPIPQFSIEQYDLDFALVEGNRKLAIEVDGERYHRSWTGELCLRDQLRNQRLIELGWDVQRFWVYEVRDELQRCVRLVQDWIDNKRTDAV
;
A
#
# COMPACT_ATOMS: atom_id res chain seq x y z
N MET A 1 -0.50 6.39 18.71
CA MET A 1 -1.31 5.45 17.91
C MET A 1 -0.38 4.49 17.19
N ARG A 2 -0.71 3.23 17.16
CA ARG A 2 0.11 2.21 16.51
C ARG A 2 -0.06 2.24 15.00
N VAL A 3 0.92 1.71 14.28
CA VAL A 3 0.83 1.60 12.81
C VAL A 3 -0.45 0.86 12.41
N SER A 4 -0.79 -0.23 13.11
CA SER A 4 -1.99 -1.02 12.81
C SER A 4 -3.29 -0.23 12.93
N GLU A 5 -3.32 0.80 13.79
CA GLU A 5 -4.50 1.66 13.91
C GLU A 5 -4.64 2.56 12.70
N TRP A 6 -3.52 3.04 12.15
CA TRP A 6 -3.54 3.85 10.93
C TRP A 6 -3.86 3.00 9.69
N GLU A 7 -3.49 1.72 9.71
CA GLU A 7 -3.94 0.78 8.68
C GLU A 7 -5.47 0.72 8.66
N ARG A 8 -6.11 0.65 9.84
CA ARG A 8 -7.57 0.62 9.92
C ARG A 8 -8.20 1.91 9.46
N VAL A 9 -7.58 3.04 9.78
CA VAL A 9 -8.07 4.35 9.32
C VAL A 9 -8.08 4.38 7.79
N LEU A 10 -6.98 3.98 7.18
CA LEU A 10 -6.88 3.93 5.72
C LEU A 10 -7.86 2.93 5.13
N TYR A 11 -7.96 1.74 5.72
CA TYR A 11 -8.90 0.71 5.27
C TYR A 11 -10.32 1.25 5.22
N ARG A 12 -10.77 1.87 6.32
CA ARG A 12 -12.14 2.40 6.39
C ARG A 12 -12.37 3.50 5.37
N ALA A 13 -11.38 4.34 5.15
CA ALA A 13 -11.49 5.41 4.16
C ALA A 13 -11.59 4.86 2.74
N ILE A 14 -10.84 3.81 2.43
CA ILE A 14 -10.89 3.16 1.13
C ILE A 14 -12.27 2.52 0.92
N VAL A 15 -12.78 1.83 1.94
CA VAL A 15 -14.12 1.24 1.89
C VAL A 15 -15.19 2.31 1.71
N ALA A 16 -15.06 3.42 2.43
CA ALA A 16 -16.00 4.54 2.33
C ALA A 16 -16.01 5.16 0.92
N ALA A 17 -14.90 5.04 0.20
CA ALA A 17 -14.80 5.51 -1.18
C ALA A 17 -15.43 4.53 -2.19
N GLY A 18 -15.99 3.43 -1.71
CA GLY A 18 -16.66 2.45 -2.56
C GLY A 18 -15.76 1.33 -3.09
N LEU A 19 -14.54 1.23 -2.59
CA LEU A 19 -13.61 0.20 -3.02
C LEU A 19 -13.68 -1.00 -2.08
N LYS A 20 -13.10 -2.11 -2.50
CA LYS A 20 -13.16 -3.36 -1.76
C LYS A 20 -11.77 -3.92 -1.45
N PRO A 21 -11.04 -3.30 -0.53
CA PRO A 21 -9.72 -3.80 -0.16
C PRO A 21 -9.84 -5.12 0.61
N ILE A 22 -8.91 -6.02 0.35
CA ILE A 22 -8.82 -7.31 1.02
C ILE A 22 -7.74 -7.17 2.10
N PRO A 23 -8.10 -7.19 3.40
CA PRO A 23 -7.11 -7.01 4.44
C PRO A 23 -6.27 -8.27 4.64
N GLN A 24 -5.04 -8.08 5.06
CA GLN A 24 -4.13 -9.16 5.46
C GLN A 24 -4.00 -10.24 4.38
N PHE A 25 -3.75 -9.80 3.17
CA PHE A 25 -3.58 -10.71 2.04
C PHE A 25 -2.17 -11.26 2.03
N SER A 26 -2.04 -12.59 1.96
CA SER A 26 -0.74 -13.24 1.96
C SER A 26 -0.38 -13.73 0.57
N ILE A 27 0.87 -13.52 0.18
CA ILE A 27 1.40 -14.02 -1.08
C ILE A 27 2.83 -14.48 -0.86
N GLU A 28 3.09 -15.76 -1.10
CA GLU A 28 4.35 -16.41 -0.74
C GLU A 28 4.61 -16.22 0.76
N GLN A 29 5.79 -15.74 1.15
CA GLN A 29 6.10 -15.46 2.55
C GLN A 29 5.72 -14.04 2.98
N TYR A 30 5.10 -13.27 2.11
CA TYR A 30 4.80 -11.86 2.37
C TYR A 30 3.35 -11.66 2.77
N ASP A 31 3.15 -10.82 3.76
CA ASP A 31 1.81 -10.39 4.18
C ASP A 31 1.63 -8.94 3.77
N LEU A 32 0.57 -8.69 3.02
CA LEU A 32 0.20 -7.34 2.59
C LEU A 32 -0.82 -6.77 3.57
N ASP A 33 -0.72 -5.48 3.86
CA ASP A 33 -1.74 -4.86 4.70
C ASP A 33 -3.10 -4.93 4.02
N PHE A 34 -3.17 -4.52 2.76
CA PHE A 34 -4.37 -4.67 1.95
C PHE A 34 -4.00 -5.04 0.53
N ALA A 35 -4.93 -5.70 -0.13
CA ALA A 35 -4.84 -5.96 -1.56
C ALA A 35 -6.08 -5.41 -2.26
N LEU A 36 -5.89 -4.84 -3.44
CA LEU A 36 -6.99 -4.48 -4.34
C LEU A 36 -6.80 -5.21 -5.65
N VAL A 37 -7.87 -5.76 -6.17
CA VAL A 37 -7.85 -6.49 -7.43
C VAL A 37 -8.88 -5.86 -8.35
N GLU A 38 -8.45 -5.49 -9.55
CA GLU A 38 -9.32 -4.93 -10.57
C GLU A 38 -9.01 -5.63 -11.90
N GLY A 39 -9.84 -6.61 -12.24
CA GLY A 39 -9.57 -7.45 -13.41
C GLY A 39 -8.26 -8.20 -13.24
N ASN A 40 -7.32 -7.98 -14.14
CA ASN A 40 -6.00 -8.61 -14.08
C ASN A 40 -4.99 -7.77 -13.30
N ARG A 41 -5.40 -6.63 -12.80
CA ARG A 41 -4.52 -5.71 -12.08
C ARG A 41 -4.62 -5.94 -10.59
N LYS A 42 -3.47 -5.89 -9.91
CA LYS A 42 -3.39 -6.17 -8.48
C LYS A 42 -2.53 -5.11 -7.81
N LEU A 43 -3.03 -4.54 -6.74
CA LEU A 43 -2.33 -3.50 -5.99
C LEU A 43 -2.10 -3.96 -4.55
N ALA A 44 -0.86 -3.92 -4.10
CA ALA A 44 -0.50 -4.11 -2.71
C ALA A 44 -0.44 -2.74 -2.06
N ILE A 45 -1.19 -2.53 -0.99
CA ILE A 45 -1.21 -1.28 -0.23
C ILE A 45 -0.58 -1.54 1.13
N GLU A 46 0.42 -0.73 1.48
CA GLU A 46 1.18 -0.89 2.71
C GLU A 46 1.20 0.43 3.48
N VAL A 47 1.10 0.34 4.80
CA VAL A 47 1.24 1.50 5.69
C VAL A 47 2.48 1.29 6.54
N ASP A 48 3.44 2.18 6.42
CA ASP A 48 4.73 2.07 7.09
C ASP A 48 4.92 3.17 8.13
N GLY A 49 5.46 2.79 9.30
CA GLY A 49 5.74 3.73 10.35
C GLY A 49 7.06 4.47 10.15
N GLU A 50 7.10 5.74 10.52
CA GLU A 50 8.30 6.56 10.43
C GLU A 50 9.47 5.97 11.22
N ARG A 51 9.16 5.31 12.33
CA ARG A 51 10.18 4.73 13.19
C ARG A 51 11.05 3.73 12.43
N TYR A 52 10.43 2.94 11.56
CA TYR A 52 11.17 2.00 10.73
C TYR A 52 12.13 2.73 9.82
N HIS A 53 11.68 3.80 9.23
CA HIS A 53 12.50 4.57 8.30
C HIS A 53 13.74 5.13 8.97
N ARG A 54 13.61 5.63 10.19
CA ARG A 54 14.71 6.23 10.94
C ARG A 54 15.75 5.22 11.40
N SER A 55 15.31 4.01 11.69
CA SER A 55 16.18 2.97 12.21
C SER A 55 16.66 1.99 11.15
N TRP A 56 16.40 2.29 9.89
CA TRP A 56 16.80 1.40 8.81
C TRP A 56 18.30 1.30 8.71
N THR A 57 18.77 0.05 8.72
CA THR A 57 20.13 -0.28 8.33
C THR A 57 20.10 -0.61 6.84
N GLY A 58 21.27 -0.71 6.21
CA GLY A 58 21.34 -1.11 4.82
C GLY A 58 20.71 -2.48 4.59
N GLU A 59 20.83 -3.38 5.56
CA GLU A 59 20.26 -4.70 5.47
C GLU A 59 18.74 -4.67 5.45
N LEU A 60 18.13 -3.87 6.31
CA LEU A 60 16.67 -3.74 6.36
C LEU A 60 16.14 -3.14 5.08
N CYS A 61 16.82 -2.13 4.56
CA CYS A 61 16.48 -1.51 3.28
C CYS A 61 16.54 -2.52 2.14
N LEU A 62 17.54 -3.38 2.15
CA LEU A 62 17.71 -4.40 1.13
C LEU A 62 16.54 -5.39 1.15
N ARG A 63 16.16 -5.87 2.34
CA ARG A 63 15.01 -6.77 2.46
C ARG A 63 13.75 -6.16 1.88
N ASP A 64 13.54 -4.88 2.15
CA ASP A 64 12.37 -4.17 1.69
C ASP A 64 12.37 -4.04 0.17
N GLN A 65 13.51 -3.75 -0.41
CA GLN A 65 13.67 -3.67 -1.86
C GLN A 65 13.42 -5.03 -2.52
N LEU A 66 13.97 -6.10 -1.94
CA LEU A 66 13.78 -7.44 -2.46
C LEU A 66 12.31 -7.87 -2.42
N ARG A 67 11.62 -7.52 -1.32
CA ARG A 67 10.19 -7.77 -1.19
C ARG A 67 9.40 -7.06 -2.28
N ASN A 68 9.66 -5.79 -2.48
CA ASN A 68 8.98 -5.01 -3.51
C ASN A 68 9.26 -5.58 -4.90
N GLN A 69 10.52 -5.90 -5.18
CA GLN A 69 10.89 -6.47 -6.46
C GLN A 69 10.15 -7.78 -6.72
N ARG A 70 10.04 -8.63 -5.70
CA ARG A 70 9.34 -9.90 -5.84
C ARG A 70 7.86 -9.71 -6.13
N LEU A 71 7.22 -8.75 -5.45
CA LEU A 71 5.81 -8.45 -5.71
C LEU A 71 5.61 -7.96 -7.14
N ILE A 72 6.50 -7.11 -7.62
CA ILE A 72 6.43 -6.62 -9.00
C ILE A 72 6.60 -7.77 -9.99
N GLU A 73 7.54 -8.68 -9.73
CA GLU A 73 7.73 -9.86 -10.57
C GLU A 73 6.48 -10.74 -10.63
N LEU A 74 5.74 -10.78 -9.54
CA LEU A 74 4.49 -11.54 -9.45
C LEU A 74 3.29 -10.80 -10.06
N GLY A 75 3.52 -9.63 -10.63
CA GLY A 75 2.48 -8.89 -11.30
C GLY A 75 1.73 -7.90 -10.43
N TRP A 76 2.27 -7.57 -9.26
CA TRP A 76 1.64 -6.62 -8.34
C TRP A 76 2.20 -5.22 -8.55
N ASP A 77 1.33 -4.22 -8.46
CA ASP A 77 1.75 -2.85 -8.22
C ASP A 77 1.83 -2.68 -6.71
N VAL A 78 2.68 -1.78 -6.24
CA VAL A 78 2.88 -1.54 -4.81
C VAL A 78 2.69 -0.05 -4.53
N GLN A 79 1.84 0.25 -3.55
CA GLN A 79 1.63 1.61 -3.07
C GLN A 79 1.92 1.62 -1.57
N ARG A 80 2.92 2.41 -1.17
CA ARG A 80 3.26 2.57 0.24
C ARG A 80 2.89 3.95 0.70
N PHE A 81 2.29 4.00 1.89
CA PHE A 81 1.99 5.25 2.56
C PHE A 81 2.67 5.26 3.92
N TRP A 82 3.31 6.36 4.24
CA TRP A 82 3.81 6.57 5.59
C TRP A 82 2.65 6.86 6.53
N VAL A 83 2.80 6.50 7.80
CA VAL A 83 1.77 6.80 8.80
C VAL A 83 1.41 8.29 8.79
N TYR A 84 2.41 9.17 8.67
CA TYR A 84 2.12 10.61 8.68
C TYR A 84 1.28 11.04 7.46
N GLU A 85 1.42 10.35 6.33
CA GLU A 85 0.60 10.64 5.15
C GLU A 85 -0.86 10.23 5.41
N VAL A 86 -1.07 9.07 6.02
CA VAL A 86 -2.43 8.63 6.38
C VAL A 86 -3.04 9.56 7.40
N ARG A 87 -2.24 9.99 8.38
CA ARG A 87 -2.71 10.89 9.44
C ARG A 87 -3.07 12.28 8.91
N ASP A 88 -2.21 12.84 8.07
CA ASP A 88 -2.29 14.25 7.70
C ASP A 88 -2.91 14.47 6.31
N GLU A 89 -2.85 13.46 5.44
CA GLU A 89 -3.28 13.58 4.04
C GLU A 89 -4.13 12.39 3.61
N LEU A 90 -5.08 12.00 4.45
CA LEU A 90 -5.87 10.79 4.22
C LEU A 90 -6.59 10.82 2.87
N GLN A 91 -7.19 11.95 2.53
CA GLN A 91 -7.95 12.05 1.28
C GLN A 91 -7.03 11.94 0.05
N ARG A 92 -5.81 12.42 0.17
CA ARG A 92 -4.83 12.25 -0.90
C ARG A 92 -4.46 10.78 -1.07
N CYS A 93 -4.29 10.07 0.04
CA CYS A 93 -4.00 8.64 -0.02
C CYS A 93 -5.13 7.88 -0.71
N VAL A 94 -6.37 8.15 -0.33
CA VAL A 94 -7.54 7.53 -0.94
C VAL A 94 -7.62 7.85 -2.42
N ARG A 95 -7.33 9.09 -2.79
CA ARG A 95 -7.36 9.51 -4.20
C ARG A 95 -6.33 8.75 -5.04
N LEU A 96 -5.14 8.54 -4.51
CA LEU A 96 -4.11 7.78 -5.22
C LEU A 96 -4.56 6.35 -5.48
N VAL A 97 -5.22 5.74 -4.50
CA VAL A 97 -5.76 4.39 -4.65
C VAL A 97 -6.89 4.39 -5.68
N GLN A 98 -7.77 5.39 -5.61
CA GLN A 98 -8.87 5.52 -6.56
C GLN A 98 -8.35 5.72 -7.99
N ASP A 99 -7.31 6.52 -8.14
CA ASP A 99 -6.70 6.74 -9.45
C ASP A 99 -6.12 5.44 -10.03
N TRP A 100 -5.56 4.60 -9.17
CA TRP A 100 -5.08 3.30 -9.61
C TRP A 100 -6.24 2.43 -10.10
N ILE A 101 -7.35 2.39 -9.36
CA ILE A 101 -8.55 1.63 -9.75
C ILE A 101 -9.08 2.13 -11.09
N ASP A 102 -9.15 3.45 -11.25
CA ASP A 102 -9.69 4.07 -12.46
C ASP A 102 -8.68 4.06 -13.61
N ASN A 103 -7.47 3.57 -13.34
CA ASN A 103 -6.39 3.53 -14.31
C ASN A 103 -6.08 4.91 -14.91
N LYS A 104 -6.12 5.94 -14.07
CA LYS A 104 -5.84 7.32 -14.48
C LYS A 104 -4.34 7.58 -14.44
N ARG A 105 -3.65 7.14 -15.45
CA ARG A 105 -2.20 7.29 -15.51
C ARG A 105 -1.85 8.41 -16.47
N THR A 106 -1.01 9.30 -16.01
CA THR A 106 -0.57 10.42 -16.82
C THR A 106 0.36 9.99 -17.94
N ASP A 107 1.00 8.86 -17.79
CA ASP A 107 1.91 8.30 -18.77
C ASP A 107 1.20 7.41 -19.80
N ALA A 108 -0.10 7.32 -19.73
CA ALA A 108 -0.91 6.51 -20.62
C ALA A 108 -1.06 7.13 -21.98
N VAL A 109 -0.22 7.99 -22.34
CA VAL A 109 -0.28 8.71 -23.59
C VAL A 109 0.35 7.89 -24.71
#